data_805f43ebb3ca66bd104f251ed7f63d0e
#
_entry.id   805f43ebb3ca66bd104f251ed7f63d0e
#
_cell.length_a   1.000
_cell.length_b   1.000
_cell.length_c   1.000
_cell.angle_alpha   90.00
_cell.angle_beta   90.00
_cell.angle_gamma   90.00
#
_symmetry.space_group_name_H-M   'P 1'
#
loop_
_entity.id
_entity.type
_entity.pdbx_description
1 polymer ?
#
loop_
_entity_poly.entity_id
_entity_poly.type
_entity_poly.pdbx_seq_one_letter_code
_entity_poly.pdbx_strand_id
1 'polypeptide(L)'
;MNRGWTAALGPAAWIALALLACFELALHSDAVLQRYRAVFAVGRATDKIDFVEHARPSLLVLGNSRADNGIAPDALLAAAGSPSGVRAFNLGMPGANALVLHGVADRLLEAGARPSDVLITLDETLFQHEDSLGYYGFLAERDALLAAGFNAELFGSLLRTWYYSGNLRQLREPDKLLRFAEATVGEVDPVGGGAAQNMGYRAGFKGRFQNREQLMAQEAGTRAPPDPRMVDAMHKLVDRLVKSGVRVHLIATPLFGRESAFGPGAAPGPYAGVTPALEALGARWLKVDVPPLEPDHFADPGHLNDGGARLYSAALGQAWRKDAAR
;
A
#
# COMPACT_ATOMS: atom_id res chain seq x y z
N MET A 1 24.73 47.80 21.60
CA MET A 1 23.26 47.84 21.67
C MET A 1 22.72 46.62 20.93
N ASN A 2 22.60 45.50 21.64
CA ASN A 2 21.93 44.29 21.10
C ASN A 2 20.69 44.06 21.96
N ARG A 3 19.56 44.64 21.55
CA ARG A 3 18.25 44.23 22.07
C ARG A 3 17.90 42.92 21.40
N GLY A 4 17.89 41.86 22.18
CA GLY A 4 17.62 40.52 21.73
C GLY A 4 16.23 40.42 21.05
N TRP A 5 16.17 39.68 19.99
CA TRP A 5 14.98 39.35 19.20
C TRP A 5 13.91 38.59 20.00
N THR A 6 14.19 38.22 21.25
CA THR A 6 13.31 37.48 22.15
C THR A 6 12.18 38.30 22.78
N ALA A 7 12.17 39.64 22.62
CA ALA A 7 11.15 40.52 23.23
C ALA A 7 9.96 40.85 22.32
N ALA A 8 9.88 40.29 21.12
CA ALA A 8 8.91 40.73 20.10
C ALA A 8 7.61 39.90 20.01
N LEU A 9 7.56 38.71 20.62
CA LEU A 9 6.37 37.87 20.55
C LEU A 9 5.54 38.00 21.83
N GLY A 10 4.31 38.54 21.70
CA GLY A 10 3.38 38.59 22.82
C GLY A 10 2.90 37.21 23.27
N PRO A 11 2.25 37.07 24.43
CA PRO A 11 1.78 35.80 24.97
C PRO A 11 0.91 34.98 23.98
N ALA A 12 0.10 35.65 23.18
CA ALA A 12 -0.72 34.99 22.15
C ALA A 12 0.11 34.28 21.08
N ALA A 13 1.24 34.86 20.69
CA ALA A 13 2.13 34.25 19.72
C ALA A 13 2.82 32.99 20.29
N TRP A 14 3.21 33.01 21.56
CA TRP A 14 3.76 31.83 22.23
C TRP A 14 2.74 30.71 22.39
N ILE A 15 1.48 31.05 22.71
CA ILE A 15 0.39 30.06 22.75
C ILE A 15 0.19 29.47 21.37
N ALA A 16 0.13 30.28 20.32
CA ALA A 16 -0.03 29.80 18.94
C ALA A 16 1.11 28.85 18.51
N LEU A 17 2.36 29.21 18.83
CA LEU A 17 3.52 28.37 18.56
C LEU A 17 3.47 27.05 19.36
N ALA A 18 3.07 27.10 20.61
CA ALA A 18 2.93 25.90 21.43
C ALA A 18 1.83 24.96 20.88
N LEU A 19 0.69 25.52 20.48
CA LEU A 19 -0.39 24.74 19.85
C LEU A 19 0.05 24.11 18.54
N LEU A 20 0.78 24.86 17.70
CA LEU A 20 1.32 24.33 16.45
C LEU A 20 2.33 23.20 16.70
N ALA A 21 3.22 23.39 17.69
CA ALA A 21 4.17 22.35 18.07
C ALA A 21 3.47 21.09 18.63
N CYS A 22 2.46 21.25 19.48
CA CYS A 22 1.65 20.12 19.96
C CYS A 22 0.93 19.41 18.82
N PHE A 23 0.39 20.14 17.86
CA PHE A 23 -0.26 19.58 16.68
C PHE A 23 0.73 18.83 15.79
N GLU A 24 1.92 19.42 15.54
CA GLU A 24 3.00 18.74 14.82
C GLU A 24 3.39 17.42 15.50
N LEU A 25 3.62 17.45 16.81
CA LEU A 25 3.95 16.25 17.59
C LEU A 25 2.84 15.19 17.52
N ALA A 26 1.57 15.60 17.55
CA ALA A 26 0.45 14.68 17.42
C ALA A 26 0.45 13.96 16.07
N LEU A 27 0.81 14.65 14.99
CA LEU A 27 0.93 14.05 13.65
C LEU A 27 2.10 13.08 13.51
N HIS A 28 3.03 13.04 14.45
CA HIS A 28 4.09 12.03 14.52
C HIS A 28 3.66 10.76 15.29
N SER A 29 2.45 10.73 15.83
CA SER A 29 1.91 9.57 16.55
C SER A 29 1.09 8.70 15.61
N ASP A 30 1.52 7.43 15.44
CA ASP A 30 0.77 6.45 14.68
C ASP A 30 -0.65 6.25 15.24
N ALA A 31 -0.81 6.27 16.57
CA ALA A 31 -2.11 6.16 17.22
C ALA A 31 -3.07 7.32 16.84
N VAL A 32 -2.54 8.55 16.69
CA VAL A 32 -3.33 9.69 16.22
C VAL A 32 -3.70 9.51 14.75
N LEU A 33 -2.75 9.12 13.89
CA LEU A 33 -3.02 8.91 12.47
C LEU A 33 -4.03 7.78 12.25
N GLN A 34 -3.91 6.69 13.00
CA GLN A 34 -4.85 5.56 12.99
C GLN A 34 -6.24 5.99 13.43
N ARG A 35 -6.34 6.77 14.49
CA ARG A 35 -7.62 7.30 14.98
C ARG A 35 -8.34 8.14 13.93
N TYR A 36 -7.61 8.99 13.23
CA TYR A 36 -8.15 9.92 12.23
C TYR A 36 -7.93 9.44 10.79
N ARG A 37 -7.87 8.13 10.56
CA ARG A 37 -7.60 7.49 9.25
C ARG A 37 -8.59 7.86 8.14
N ALA A 38 -9.76 8.36 8.48
CA ALA A 38 -10.71 8.89 7.50
C ALA A 38 -10.19 10.14 6.78
N VAL A 39 -9.29 10.88 7.45
CA VAL A 39 -8.60 12.07 6.95
C VAL A 39 -7.17 11.72 6.55
N PHE A 40 -6.45 10.98 7.38
CA PHE A 40 -5.07 10.58 7.15
C PHE A 40 -5.01 9.12 6.68
N ALA A 41 -5.05 8.90 5.37
CA ALA A 41 -5.05 7.54 4.78
C ALA A 41 -3.87 6.67 5.24
N VAL A 42 -2.73 7.31 5.56
CA VAL A 42 -1.55 6.62 6.13
C VAL A 42 -1.86 5.92 7.46
N GLY A 43 -2.79 6.43 8.25
CA GLY A 43 -3.20 5.77 9.49
C GLY A 43 -3.76 4.36 9.27
N ARG A 44 -4.31 4.07 8.09
CA ARG A 44 -4.69 2.71 7.71
C ARG A 44 -3.46 1.85 7.38
N ALA A 45 -2.42 2.43 6.80
CA ALA A 45 -1.20 1.70 6.48
C ALA A 45 -0.42 1.34 7.75
N THR A 46 -0.23 2.31 8.66
CA THR A 46 0.48 2.07 9.93
C THR A 46 -0.22 1.03 10.79
N ASP A 47 -1.55 1.03 10.83
CA ASP A 47 -2.35 0.05 11.56
C ASP A 47 -2.23 -1.37 10.97
N LYS A 48 -2.17 -1.52 9.64
CA LYS A 48 -1.86 -2.80 9.00
C LYS A 48 -0.45 -3.29 9.34
N ILE A 49 0.52 -2.38 9.36
CA ILE A 49 1.91 -2.67 9.73
C ILE A 49 1.95 -3.17 11.17
N ASP A 50 1.36 -2.44 12.12
CA ASP A 50 1.30 -2.81 13.52
C ASP A 50 0.64 -4.18 13.72
N PHE A 51 -0.44 -4.47 12.96
CA PHE A 51 -1.07 -5.79 13.00
C PHE A 51 -0.09 -6.89 12.56
N VAL A 52 0.66 -6.68 11.46
CA VAL A 52 1.64 -7.67 10.98
C VAL A 52 2.78 -7.87 11.97
N GLU A 53 3.27 -6.81 12.61
CA GLU A 53 4.32 -6.86 13.62
C GLU A 53 3.90 -7.75 14.83
N HIS A 54 2.63 -7.68 15.23
CA HIS A 54 2.11 -8.44 16.37
C HIS A 54 1.62 -9.84 15.97
N ALA A 55 0.81 -9.94 14.90
CA ALA A 55 0.17 -11.19 14.50
C ALA A 55 1.11 -12.14 13.75
N ARG A 56 2.17 -11.60 13.10
CA ARG A 56 3.19 -12.35 12.35
C ARG A 56 2.58 -13.37 11.38
N PRO A 57 1.82 -12.93 10.37
CA PRO A 57 1.25 -13.84 9.37
C PRO A 57 2.37 -14.55 8.60
N SER A 58 2.11 -15.81 8.21
CA SER A 58 3.07 -16.62 7.47
C SER A 58 3.00 -16.38 5.95
N LEU A 59 1.87 -15.88 5.45
CA LEU A 59 1.67 -15.47 4.07
C LEU A 59 1.27 -13.99 4.04
N LEU A 60 2.09 -13.16 3.41
CA LEU A 60 1.87 -11.72 3.34
C LEU A 60 1.67 -11.28 1.88
N VAL A 61 0.70 -10.43 1.64
CA VAL A 61 0.51 -9.75 0.34
C VAL A 61 1.05 -8.34 0.45
N LEU A 62 1.98 -7.97 -0.42
CA LEU A 62 2.49 -6.60 -0.58
C LEU A 62 2.04 -5.99 -1.91
N GLY A 63 1.75 -4.71 -1.91
CA GLY A 63 1.37 -3.97 -3.10
C GLY A 63 0.65 -2.67 -2.76
N ASN A 64 0.07 -2.05 -3.79
CA ASN A 64 -0.66 -0.81 -3.67
C ASN A 64 -2.19 -1.04 -3.52
N SER A 65 -3.02 -0.10 -4.03
CA SER A 65 -4.49 -0.21 -3.99
C SER A 65 -5.03 -1.43 -4.74
N ARG A 66 -4.33 -1.91 -5.78
CA ARG A 66 -4.73 -3.11 -6.52
C ARG A 66 -4.59 -4.37 -5.68
N ALA A 67 -3.56 -4.44 -4.83
CA ALA A 67 -3.46 -5.49 -3.83
C ALA A 67 -4.54 -5.33 -2.75
N ASP A 68 -4.68 -4.12 -2.18
CA ASP A 68 -5.62 -3.82 -1.09
C ASP A 68 -7.08 -4.21 -1.43
N ASN A 69 -7.50 -3.93 -2.66
CA ASN A 69 -8.86 -4.19 -3.14
C ASN A 69 -8.99 -5.50 -3.94
N GLY A 70 -7.89 -6.08 -4.41
CA GLY A 70 -7.92 -7.18 -5.36
C GLY A 70 -7.61 -8.55 -4.78
N ILE A 71 -7.10 -8.64 -3.54
CA ILE A 71 -6.71 -9.92 -2.95
C ILE A 71 -7.40 -10.12 -1.60
N ALA A 72 -8.36 -11.03 -1.56
CA ALA A 72 -9.10 -11.46 -0.38
C ALA A 72 -8.44 -12.71 0.22
N PRO A 73 -7.73 -12.60 1.37
CA PRO A 73 -6.95 -13.73 1.91
C PRO A 73 -7.79 -14.92 2.34
N ASP A 74 -9.04 -14.71 2.76
CA ASP A 74 -10.00 -15.77 3.09
C ASP A 74 -10.32 -16.64 1.87
N ALA A 75 -10.61 -16.02 0.72
CA ALA A 75 -10.86 -16.70 -0.53
C ALA A 75 -9.62 -17.42 -1.06
N LEU A 76 -8.44 -16.81 -0.93
CA LEU A 76 -7.15 -17.40 -1.29
C LEU A 76 -6.89 -18.67 -0.47
N LEU A 77 -6.99 -18.58 0.86
CA LEU A 77 -6.73 -19.71 1.76
C LEU A 77 -7.77 -20.84 1.54
N ALA A 78 -9.05 -20.52 1.37
CA ALA A 78 -10.09 -21.52 1.10
C ALA A 78 -9.78 -22.31 -0.17
N ALA A 79 -9.41 -21.62 -1.26
CA ALA A 79 -9.05 -22.25 -2.53
C ALA A 79 -7.72 -23.03 -2.47
N ALA A 80 -6.80 -22.63 -1.61
CA ALA A 80 -5.58 -23.39 -1.31
C ALA A 80 -5.82 -24.63 -0.44
N GLY A 81 -7.06 -24.87 0.01
CA GLY A 81 -7.42 -25.99 0.88
C GLY A 81 -7.19 -25.71 2.36
N SER A 82 -7.17 -24.44 2.77
CA SER A 82 -7.00 -23.98 4.15
C SER A 82 -5.83 -24.67 4.87
N PRO A 83 -4.59 -24.52 4.40
CA PRO A 83 -3.45 -25.24 4.96
C PRO A 83 -3.30 -24.94 6.45
N SER A 84 -3.13 -26.01 7.27
CA SER A 84 -2.99 -25.86 8.71
C SER A 84 -1.78 -24.98 9.07
N GLY A 85 -1.99 -24.06 10.00
CA GLY A 85 -0.95 -23.14 10.47
C GLY A 85 -0.64 -21.96 9.55
N VAL A 86 -1.22 -21.88 8.36
CA VAL A 86 -1.04 -20.72 7.48
C VAL A 86 -2.01 -19.60 7.87
N ARG A 87 -1.44 -18.44 8.17
CA ARG A 87 -2.18 -17.19 8.37
C ARG A 87 -1.79 -16.22 7.29
N ALA A 88 -2.76 -15.82 6.47
CA ALA A 88 -2.55 -14.84 5.40
C ALA A 88 -2.99 -13.45 5.84
N PHE A 89 -2.32 -12.42 5.34
CA PHE A 89 -2.70 -11.04 5.56
C PHE A 89 -2.40 -10.18 4.33
N ASN A 90 -3.33 -9.30 3.98
CA ASN A 90 -3.19 -8.36 2.88
C ASN A 90 -2.67 -7.01 3.41
N LEU A 91 -1.39 -6.75 3.20
CA LEU A 91 -0.73 -5.47 3.49
C LEU A 91 -0.71 -4.54 2.26
N GLY A 92 -1.65 -4.66 1.35
CA GLY A 92 -1.83 -3.69 0.27
C GLY A 92 -2.07 -2.30 0.85
N MET A 93 -1.35 -1.31 0.33
CA MET A 93 -1.38 0.09 0.79
C MET A 93 -1.71 1.01 -0.38
N PRO A 94 -2.95 1.53 -0.48
CA PRO A 94 -3.34 2.41 -1.56
C PRO A 94 -2.36 3.58 -1.70
N GLY A 95 -1.85 3.79 -2.91
CA GLY A 95 -0.88 4.84 -3.20
C GLY A 95 0.58 4.51 -2.88
N ALA A 96 0.90 3.34 -2.36
CA ALA A 96 2.29 2.94 -2.15
C ALA A 96 3.03 2.74 -3.49
N ASN A 97 4.30 3.09 -3.51
CA ASN A 97 5.26 2.77 -4.56
C ASN A 97 6.33 1.80 -4.05
N ALA A 98 7.26 1.39 -4.91
CA ALA A 98 8.29 0.41 -4.57
C ALA A 98 9.19 0.85 -3.40
N LEU A 99 9.50 2.15 -3.31
CA LEU A 99 10.33 2.69 -2.22
C LEU A 99 9.64 2.56 -0.86
N VAL A 100 8.33 2.83 -0.81
CA VAL A 100 7.52 2.66 0.41
C VAL A 100 7.43 1.19 0.79
N LEU A 101 7.19 0.29 -0.19
CA LEU A 101 7.13 -1.14 0.09
C LEU A 101 8.47 -1.68 0.63
N HIS A 102 9.60 -1.17 0.12
CA HIS A 102 10.93 -1.53 0.62
C HIS A 102 11.09 -1.12 2.09
N GLY A 103 10.84 0.14 2.44
CA GLY A 103 10.96 0.61 3.82
C GLY A 103 10.01 -0.11 4.79
N VAL A 104 8.79 -0.42 4.34
CA VAL A 104 7.84 -1.22 5.14
C VAL A 104 8.36 -2.64 5.38
N ALA A 105 8.92 -3.29 4.35
CA ALA A 105 9.47 -4.63 4.49
C ALA A 105 10.67 -4.65 5.45
N ASP A 106 11.56 -3.66 5.38
CA ASP A 106 12.67 -3.52 6.33
C ASP A 106 12.16 -3.35 7.76
N ARG A 107 11.23 -2.45 8.00
CA ARG A 107 10.59 -2.26 9.32
C ARG A 107 10.01 -3.58 9.86
N LEU A 108 9.27 -4.32 9.04
CA LEU A 108 8.69 -5.60 9.44
C LEU A 108 9.76 -6.66 9.78
N LEU A 109 10.79 -6.74 8.95
CA LEU A 109 11.91 -7.68 9.17
C LEU A 109 12.69 -7.34 10.45
N GLU A 110 12.89 -6.05 10.73
CA GLU A 110 13.55 -5.56 11.97
C GLU A 110 12.71 -5.83 13.20
N ALA A 111 11.39 -5.69 13.11
CA ALA A 111 10.45 -6.08 14.17
C ALA A 111 10.35 -7.60 14.37
N GLY A 112 11.09 -8.40 13.59
CA GLY A 112 11.11 -9.86 13.69
C GLY A 112 9.95 -10.56 12.98
N ALA A 113 9.19 -9.87 12.16
CA ALA A 113 8.21 -10.52 11.28
C ALA A 113 8.96 -11.30 10.19
N ARG A 114 8.70 -12.61 10.10
CA ARG A 114 9.35 -13.52 9.15
C ARG A 114 8.27 -14.36 8.46
N PRO A 115 7.55 -13.78 7.48
CA PRO A 115 6.60 -14.57 6.69
C PRO A 115 7.36 -15.66 5.94
N SER A 116 6.74 -16.83 5.77
CA SER A 116 7.30 -17.88 4.91
C SER A 116 7.21 -17.51 3.45
N ASP A 117 6.14 -16.82 3.10
CA ASP A 117 5.80 -16.44 1.73
C ASP A 117 5.36 -14.97 1.67
N VAL A 118 5.80 -14.30 0.64
CA VAL A 118 5.35 -12.95 0.27
C VAL A 118 4.87 -12.95 -1.17
N LEU A 119 3.64 -12.51 -1.40
CA LEU A 119 3.08 -12.23 -2.72
C LEU A 119 3.26 -10.74 -3.02
N ILE A 120 4.10 -10.38 -3.98
CA ILE A 120 4.26 -8.98 -4.43
C ILE A 120 3.41 -8.77 -5.67
N THR A 121 2.43 -7.87 -5.57
CA THR A 121 1.57 -7.50 -6.69
C THR A 121 2.28 -6.47 -7.54
N LEU A 122 2.81 -6.87 -8.68
CA LEU A 122 3.44 -5.95 -9.63
C LEU A 122 2.39 -5.11 -10.36
N ASP A 123 2.64 -3.83 -10.42
CA ASP A 123 1.80 -2.81 -11.00
C ASP A 123 2.65 -1.66 -11.51
N GLU A 124 2.29 -1.06 -12.64
CA GLU A 124 3.06 0.03 -13.24
C GLU A 124 3.19 1.23 -12.30
N THR A 125 2.18 1.52 -11.49
CA THR A 125 2.19 2.64 -10.54
C THR A 125 3.17 2.44 -9.39
N LEU A 126 3.55 1.20 -9.06
CA LEU A 126 4.63 0.94 -8.10
C LEU A 126 5.98 1.49 -8.55
N PHE A 127 6.16 1.62 -9.87
CA PHE A 127 7.40 2.08 -10.49
C PHE A 127 7.35 3.54 -10.90
N GLN A 128 6.38 4.30 -10.41
CA GLN A 128 6.24 5.73 -10.65
C GLN A 128 6.41 6.50 -9.35
N HIS A 129 6.98 7.69 -9.47
CA HIS A 129 6.92 8.70 -8.43
C HIS A 129 5.82 9.68 -8.79
N GLU A 130 4.75 9.68 -8.00
CA GLU A 130 3.64 10.61 -8.14
C GLU A 130 3.52 11.44 -6.86
N ASP A 131 3.33 12.74 -6.99
CA ASP A 131 3.18 13.64 -5.84
C ASP A 131 1.99 13.27 -4.96
N SER A 132 0.92 12.71 -5.56
CA SER A 132 -0.26 12.24 -4.83
C SER A 132 0.05 11.09 -3.85
N LEU A 133 1.11 10.34 -4.11
CA LEU A 133 1.57 9.25 -3.27
C LEU A 133 2.54 9.70 -2.18
N GLY A 134 2.96 10.97 -2.20
CA GLY A 134 3.96 11.51 -1.30
C GLY A 134 3.65 11.32 0.18
N TYR A 135 2.36 11.25 0.59
CA TYR A 135 1.99 11.05 1.99
C TYR A 135 2.40 9.66 2.55
N TYR A 136 2.82 8.73 1.69
CA TYR A 136 3.47 7.49 2.12
C TYR A 136 5.00 7.63 2.23
N GLY A 137 5.59 8.74 1.76
CA GLY A 137 7.03 8.94 1.76
C GLY A 137 7.67 8.77 3.15
N PHE A 138 6.97 9.13 4.22
CA PHE A 138 7.47 8.96 5.59
C PHE A 138 7.42 7.50 6.10
N LEU A 139 6.81 6.56 5.38
CA LEU A 139 6.92 5.13 5.67
C LEU A 139 8.20 4.53 5.09
N ALA A 140 8.83 5.20 4.11
CA ALA A 140 10.14 4.82 3.61
C ALA A 140 11.25 5.30 4.57
N GLU A 141 12.39 4.63 4.53
CA GLU A 141 13.54 5.04 5.33
C GLU A 141 14.07 6.41 4.86
N ARG A 142 14.46 7.26 5.82
CA ARG A 142 14.96 8.62 5.53
C ARG A 142 16.20 8.60 4.66
N ASP A 143 17.13 7.69 4.93
CA ASP A 143 18.36 7.56 4.15
C ASP A 143 18.05 7.12 2.71
N ALA A 144 17.06 6.25 2.52
CA ALA A 144 16.61 5.84 1.19
C ALA A 144 15.93 7.01 0.45
N LEU A 145 15.12 7.83 1.14
CA LEU A 145 14.53 9.04 0.57
C LEU A 145 15.62 10.05 0.15
N LEU A 146 16.62 10.28 1.00
CA LEU A 146 17.74 11.17 0.72
C LEU A 146 18.55 10.66 -0.48
N ALA A 147 18.93 9.39 -0.50
CA ALA A 147 19.69 8.78 -1.57
C ALA A 147 18.94 8.79 -2.91
N ALA A 148 17.63 8.65 -2.90
CA ALA A 148 16.78 8.73 -4.07
C ALA A 148 16.47 10.17 -4.51
N GLY A 149 16.84 11.19 -3.73
CA GLY A 149 16.59 12.60 -4.04
C GLY A 149 15.14 13.04 -3.81
N PHE A 150 14.38 12.31 -2.99
CA PHE A 150 13.00 12.66 -2.64
C PHE A 150 12.96 13.67 -1.49
N ASN A 151 13.37 14.89 -1.79
CA ASN A 151 13.53 15.95 -0.78
C ASN A 151 12.18 16.42 -0.19
N ALA A 152 11.10 16.40 -0.97
CA ALA A 152 9.76 16.79 -0.48
C ALA A 152 9.24 15.77 0.53
N GLU A 153 9.39 14.48 0.26
CA GLU A 153 9.02 13.39 1.14
C GLU A 153 9.88 13.37 2.40
N LEU A 154 11.19 13.59 2.25
CA LEU A 154 12.11 13.73 3.37
C LEU A 154 11.72 14.91 4.27
N PHE A 155 11.46 16.08 3.67
CA PHE A 155 10.98 17.24 4.41
C PHE A 155 9.63 16.97 5.08
N GLY A 156 8.70 16.34 4.38
CA GLY A 156 7.40 15.94 4.92
C GLY A 156 7.49 14.92 6.05
N SER A 157 8.52 14.08 6.07
CA SER A 157 8.78 13.16 7.19
C SER A 157 9.18 13.90 8.47
N LEU A 158 9.72 15.10 8.33
CA LEU A 158 10.15 15.96 9.44
C LEU A 158 9.08 16.97 9.83
N LEU A 159 8.35 17.55 8.88
CA LEU A 159 7.32 18.58 9.09
C LEU A 159 5.97 18.09 8.56
N ARG A 160 5.29 17.27 9.34
CA ARG A 160 4.05 16.58 8.95
C ARG A 160 2.85 17.51 8.81
N THR A 161 2.79 18.61 9.55
CA THR A 161 1.74 19.62 9.38
C THR A 161 1.72 20.18 7.95
N TRP A 162 2.89 20.48 7.39
CA TRP A 162 3.00 20.93 5.99
C TRP A 162 2.60 19.80 5.03
N TYR A 163 3.12 18.62 5.26
CA TYR A 163 2.92 17.44 4.42
C TYR A 163 1.46 17.01 4.35
N TYR A 164 0.77 16.99 5.51
CA TYR A 164 -0.65 16.66 5.58
C TYR A 164 -1.60 17.83 5.31
N SER A 165 -1.09 19.00 4.91
CA SER A 165 -1.95 20.15 4.62
C SER A 165 -3.06 19.85 3.61
N GLY A 166 -2.76 19.02 2.60
CA GLY A 166 -3.73 18.53 1.63
C GLY A 166 -4.84 17.68 2.26
N ASN A 167 -4.47 16.77 3.18
CA ASN A 167 -5.42 15.93 3.91
C ASN A 167 -6.32 16.78 4.81
N LEU A 168 -5.77 17.76 5.51
CA LEU A 168 -6.53 18.69 6.36
C LEU A 168 -7.55 19.51 5.57
N ARG A 169 -7.26 19.85 4.31
CA ARG A 169 -8.23 20.52 3.43
C ARG A 169 -9.48 19.67 3.17
N GLN A 170 -9.37 18.34 3.23
CA GLN A 170 -10.52 17.43 3.06
C GLN A 170 -11.55 17.59 4.19
N LEU A 171 -11.21 18.18 5.34
CA LEU A 171 -12.17 18.52 6.39
C LEU A 171 -13.23 19.54 5.96
N ARG A 172 -13.10 20.14 4.78
CA ARG A 172 -14.15 20.96 4.14
C ARG A 172 -15.27 20.09 3.56
N GLU A 173 -15.02 18.79 3.34
CA GLU A 173 -16.01 17.83 2.88
C GLU A 173 -16.87 17.38 4.08
N PRO A 174 -18.21 17.51 4.03
CA PRO A 174 -19.08 17.19 5.17
C PRO A 174 -18.89 15.78 5.70
N ASP A 175 -18.73 14.79 4.83
CA ASP A 175 -18.52 13.40 5.22
C ASP A 175 -17.19 13.19 5.97
N LYS A 176 -16.15 13.87 5.55
CA LYS A 176 -14.84 13.80 6.21
C LYS A 176 -14.86 14.50 7.56
N LEU A 177 -15.52 15.67 7.63
CA LEU A 177 -15.70 16.39 8.88
C LEU A 177 -16.52 15.58 9.89
N LEU A 178 -17.61 14.94 9.43
CA LEU A 178 -18.43 14.08 10.29
C LEU A 178 -17.60 12.93 10.86
N ARG A 179 -16.88 12.21 10.01
CA ARG A 179 -16.02 11.09 10.45
C ARG A 179 -14.89 11.55 11.38
N PHE A 180 -14.36 12.75 11.16
CA PHE A 180 -13.36 13.33 12.07
C PHE A 180 -13.99 13.63 13.45
N ALA A 181 -15.21 14.20 13.47
CA ALA A 181 -15.92 14.46 14.70
C ALA A 181 -16.28 13.16 15.43
N GLU A 182 -16.80 12.15 14.73
CA GLU A 182 -17.06 10.82 15.27
C GLU A 182 -15.80 10.20 15.89
N ALA A 183 -14.67 10.28 15.19
CA ALA A 183 -13.38 9.81 15.70
C ALA A 183 -12.92 10.58 16.95
N THR A 184 -13.34 11.84 17.11
CA THR A 184 -12.94 12.66 18.27
C THR A 184 -13.73 12.31 19.52
N VAL A 185 -15.04 12.05 19.41
CA VAL A 185 -15.94 11.87 20.54
C VAL A 185 -16.36 10.41 20.80
N GLY A 186 -16.18 9.52 19.82
CA GLY A 186 -16.60 8.13 19.88
C GLY A 186 -15.45 7.13 20.07
N GLU A 187 -15.84 5.88 20.32
CA GLU A 187 -14.93 4.76 20.12
C GLU A 187 -14.66 4.61 18.63
N VAL A 188 -13.40 4.64 18.25
CA VAL A 188 -12.98 4.30 16.89
C VAL A 188 -12.74 2.81 16.88
N ASP A 189 -13.49 2.08 16.05
CA ASP A 189 -13.15 0.68 15.79
C ASP A 189 -11.66 0.58 15.45
N PRO A 190 -10.88 -0.13 16.24
CA PRO A 190 -9.49 -0.34 15.88
C PRO A 190 -9.50 -0.98 14.49
N VAL A 191 -8.70 -0.46 13.55
CA VAL A 191 -8.55 -1.07 12.22
C VAL A 191 -8.00 -2.49 12.37
N GLY A 192 -7.24 -2.74 13.42
CA GLY A 192 -6.90 -4.09 13.86
C GLY A 192 -8.12 -5.00 14.06
N GLY A 193 -9.25 -4.48 14.52
CA GLY A 193 -10.52 -5.20 14.52
C GLY A 193 -11.04 -5.45 13.12
N GLY A 194 -11.15 -4.41 12.28
CA GLY A 194 -11.57 -4.53 10.90
C GLY A 194 -10.54 -5.22 10.01
N ALA A 195 -9.25 -4.95 10.18
CA ALA A 195 -8.17 -5.64 9.50
C ALA A 195 -8.11 -7.12 9.91
N ALA A 196 -8.30 -7.43 11.18
CA ALA A 196 -8.36 -8.82 11.66
C ALA A 196 -9.55 -9.58 11.06
N GLN A 197 -10.73 -8.97 10.98
CA GLN A 197 -11.91 -9.61 10.40
C GLN A 197 -11.74 -9.94 8.92
N ASN A 198 -11.15 -9.04 8.13
CA ASN A 198 -10.96 -9.20 6.70
C ASN A 198 -9.51 -9.51 6.33
N MET A 199 -8.65 -9.86 7.28
CA MET A 199 -7.23 -10.15 7.05
C MET A 199 -6.52 -9.05 6.25
N GLY A 200 -6.81 -7.79 6.54
CA GLY A 200 -6.24 -6.62 5.85
C GLY A 200 -6.89 -6.26 4.51
N TYR A 201 -7.70 -7.12 3.94
CA TYR A 201 -8.41 -6.87 2.70
C TYR A 201 -9.47 -5.77 2.85
N ARG A 202 -9.59 -4.91 1.86
CA ARG A 202 -10.64 -3.88 1.82
C ARG A 202 -11.93 -4.47 1.24
N ALA A 203 -12.67 -5.20 2.08
CA ALA A 203 -13.94 -5.78 1.70
C ALA A 203 -14.99 -4.72 1.34
N GLY A 204 -15.93 -5.09 0.45
CA GLY A 204 -17.05 -4.25 0.07
C GLY A 204 -16.68 -3.09 -0.85
N PHE A 205 -15.50 -3.11 -1.46
CA PHE A 205 -15.14 -2.13 -2.48
C PHE A 205 -16.00 -2.35 -3.72
N LYS A 206 -17.02 -1.52 -3.87
CA LYS A 206 -18.00 -1.67 -4.94
C LYS A 206 -17.67 -0.83 -6.17
N GLY A 207 -16.98 0.27 -5.98
CA GLY A 207 -16.80 1.26 -7.03
C GLY A 207 -18.15 1.80 -7.57
N ARG A 208 -18.09 2.62 -8.58
CA ARG A 208 -19.29 2.92 -9.38
C ARG A 208 -19.38 1.84 -10.45
N PHE A 209 -20.48 1.10 -10.46
CA PHE A 209 -20.74 0.19 -11.57
C PHE A 209 -20.68 0.97 -12.89
N GLN A 210 -19.92 0.44 -13.81
CA GLN A 210 -19.76 1.01 -15.13
C GLN A 210 -19.99 -0.11 -16.14
N ASN A 211 -20.70 0.22 -17.21
CA ASN A 211 -20.83 -0.72 -18.32
C ASN A 211 -19.48 -0.82 -19.07
N ARG A 212 -19.37 -1.81 -19.97
CA ARG A 212 -18.14 -2.05 -20.74
C ARG A 212 -17.62 -0.80 -21.46
N GLU A 213 -18.50 -0.01 -22.06
CA GLU A 213 -18.13 1.21 -22.81
C GLU A 213 -17.54 2.26 -21.86
N GLN A 214 -18.16 2.47 -20.71
CA GLN A 214 -17.68 3.39 -19.68
C GLN A 214 -16.32 2.97 -19.10
N LEU A 215 -16.10 1.67 -18.90
CA LEU A 215 -14.80 1.15 -18.45
C LEU A 215 -13.74 1.34 -19.54
N MET A 216 -14.07 1.03 -20.80
CA MET A 216 -13.14 1.21 -21.92
C MET A 216 -12.81 2.69 -22.18
N ALA A 217 -13.78 3.59 -22.00
CA ALA A 217 -13.57 5.03 -22.17
C ALA A 217 -12.65 5.66 -21.10
N GLN A 218 -12.46 4.99 -19.97
CA GLN A 218 -11.54 5.41 -18.89
C GLN A 218 -10.15 4.83 -19.06
N GLU A 219 -9.90 4.13 -20.15
CA GLU A 219 -8.62 3.49 -20.34
C GLU A 219 -7.47 4.49 -20.34
N ALA A 220 -6.57 4.20 -19.49
CA ALA A 220 -5.40 4.93 -19.15
C ALA A 220 -4.58 5.35 -20.37
N GLY A 221 -4.12 6.57 -20.31
CA GLY A 221 -3.10 7.11 -21.18
C GLY A 221 -1.84 6.25 -21.29
N THR A 222 -0.89 6.73 -22.00
CA THR A 222 0.41 6.08 -22.29
C THR A 222 1.09 5.59 -21.03
N ARG A 223 1.59 4.35 -21.07
CA ARG A 223 2.46 3.79 -20.03
C ARG A 223 3.75 4.59 -19.97
N ALA A 224 3.92 5.39 -18.93
CA ALA A 224 5.20 6.05 -18.69
C ALA A 224 6.28 4.99 -18.40
N PRO A 225 7.54 5.24 -18.81
CA PRO A 225 8.64 4.34 -18.43
C PRO A 225 8.81 4.30 -16.90
N PRO A 226 9.30 3.19 -16.34
CA PRO A 226 9.54 3.09 -14.90
C PRO A 226 10.59 4.11 -14.45
N ASP A 227 10.39 4.71 -13.28
CA ASP A 227 11.41 5.50 -12.61
C ASP A 227 12.54 4.55 -12.16
N PRO A 228 13.80 4.77 -12.57
CA PRO A 228 14.92 3.91 -12.18
C PRO A 228 15.10 3.75 -10.67
N ARG A 229 14.71 4.77 -9.89
CA ARG A 229 14.78 4.73 -8.42
C ARG A 229 13.76 3.77 -7.83
N MET A 230 12.59 3.67 -8.45
CA MET A 230 11.57 2.71 -8.05
C MET A 230 11.95 1.28 -8.45
N VAL A 231 12.61 1.12 -9.61
CA VAL A 231 13.15 -0.18 -10.01
C VAL A 231 14.22 -0.65 -9.02
N ASP A 232 15.15 0.23 -8.65
CA ASP A 232 16.20 -0.07 -7.65
C ASP A 232 15.59 -0.41 -6.28
N ALA A 233 14.59 0.34 -5.83
CA ALA A 233 13.88 0.05 -4.58
C ALA A 233 13.18 -1.33 -4.62
N MET A 234 12.57 -1.70 -5.73
CA MET A 234 11.95 -3.02 -5.89
C MET A 234 13.00 -4.14 -5.89
N HIS A 235 14.16 -3.94 -6.53
CA HIS A 235 15.26 -4.89 -6.48
C HIS A 235 15.76 -5.08 -5.03
N LYS A 236 15.95 -3.99 -4.28
CA LYS A 236 16.34 -4.03 -2.86
C LYS A 236 15.32 -4.75 -2.01
N LEU A 237 14.03 -4.48 -2.21
CA LEU A 237 12.92 -5.16 -1.53
C LEU A 237 13.01 -6.68 -1.72
N VAL A 238 13.08 -7.13 -2.98
CA VAL A 238 13.13 -8.57 -3.30
C VAL A 238 14.40 -9.23 -2.75
N ASP A 239 15.56 -8.62 -2.98
CA ASP A 239 16.84 -9.11 -2.46
C ASP A 239 16.84 -9.25 -0.93
N ARG A 240 16.30 -8.24 -0.23
CA ARG A 240 16.18 -8.23 1.23
C ARG A 240 15.29 -9.35 1.76
N LEU A 241 14.13 -9.56 1.13
CA LEU A 241 13.21 -10.64 1.51
C LEU A 241 13.83 -12.01 1.26
N VAL A 242 14.39 -12.24 0.07
CA VAL A 242 15.02 -13.51 -0.29
C VAL A 242 16.20 -13.84 0.62
N LYS A 243 17.08 -12.87 0.91
CA LYS A 243 18.20 -13.03 1.86
C LYS A 243 17.74 -13.31 3.28
N SER A 244 16.52 -12.90 3.63
CA SER A 244 15.90 -13.21 4.93
C SER A 244 15.22 -14.59 4.97
N GLY A 245 15.34 -15.39 3.91
CA GLY A 245 14.76 -16.73 3.82
C GLY A 245 13.28 -16.76 3.43
N VAL A 246 12.72 -15.63 2.96
CA VAL A 246 11.32 -15.52 2.55
C VAL A 246 11.19 -15.97 1.09
N ARG A 247 10.19 -16.80 0.80
CA ARG A 247 9.82 -17.12 -0.59
C ARG A 247 9.03 -15.96 -1.18
N VAL A 248 9.56 -15.36 -2.23
CA VAL A 248 8.94 -14.21 -2.89
C VAL A 248 8.27 -14.65 -4.18
N HIS A 249 6.97 -14.42 -4.26
CA HIS A 249 6.15 -14.70 -5.43
C HIS A 249 5.72 -13.39 -6.07
N LEU A 250 5.93 -13.25 -7.37
CA LEU A 250 5.50 -12.11 -8.17
C LEU A 250 4.16 -12.44 -8.83
N ILE A 251 3.22 -11.54 -8.72
CA ILE A 251 1.89 -11.64 -9.32
C ILE A 251 1.48 -10.30 -9.94
N ALA A 252 0.44 -10.30 -10.77
CA ALA A 252 -0.24 -9.09 -11.22
C ALA A 252 -1.75 -9.28 -11.10
N THR A 253 -2.44 -8.26 -10.60
CA THR A 253 -3.90 -8.26 -10.59
C THR A 253 -4.44 -8.00 -12.00
N PRO A 254 -5.58 -8.62 -12.38
CA PRO A 254 -6.22 -8.37 -13.65
C PRO A 254 -6.61 -6.90 -13.85
N LEU A 255 -6.51 -6.44 -15.09
CA LEU A 255 -6.95 -5.14 -15.54
C LEU A 255 -8.07 -5.31 -16.55
N PHE A 256 -9.03 -4.38 -16.57
CA PHE A 256 -10.08 -4.43 -17.58
C PHE A 256 -9.57 -3.99 -18.94
N GLY A 257 -9.83 -4.80 -19.97
CA GLY A 257 -9.48 -4.47 -21.35
C GLY A 257 -7.99 -4.38 -21.67
N ARG A 258 -7.10 -4.79 -20.75
CA ARG A 258 -5.67 -4.66 -20.90
C ARG A 258 -4.90 -5.80 -20.24
N GLU A 259 -3.87 -6.28 -20.92
CA GLU A 259 -2.92 -7.22 -20.34
C GLU A 259 -1.94 -6.53 -19.38
N SER A 260 -1.45 -7.32 -18.40
CA SER A 260 -0.39 -6.85 -17.50
C SER A 260 0.89 -6.55 -18.27
N ALA A 261 1.63 -5.53 -17.83
CA ALA A 261 2.97 -5.24 -18.31
C ALA A 261 4.05 -6.20 -17.76
N PHE A 262 3.67 -7.10 -16.86
CA PHE A 262 4.56 -7.97 -16.11
C PHE A 262 4.25 -9.44 -16.35
N GLY A 263 5.27 -10.27 -16.15
CA GLY A 263 5.18 -11.72 -16.23
C GLY A 263 5.63 -12.30 -17.56
N PRO A 264 5.74 -13.64 -17.63
CA PRO A 264 6.07 -14.37 -18.86
C PRO A 264 5.03 -14.10 -19.93
N GLY A 265 5.45 -13.63 -21.10
CA GLY A 265 4.57 -13.31 -22.22
C GLY A 265 3.99 -11.89 -22.18
N ALA A 266 4.38 -11.05 -21.22
CA ALA A 266 4.07 -9.63 -21.27
C ALA A 266 4.56 -9.01 -22.60
N ALA A 267 3.74 -8.14 -23.19
CA ALA A 267 4.10 -7.47 -24.43
C ALA A 267 5.40 -6.67 -24.26
N PRO A 268 6.24 -6.58 -25.32
CA PRO A 268 7.41 -5.72 -25.29
C PRO A 268 7.05 -4.29 -24.87
N GLY A 269 7.81 -3.73 -23.93
CA GLY A 269 7.55 -2.40 -23.40
C GLY A 269 8.53 -2.00 -22.32
N PRO A 270 8.36 -0.81 -21.72
CA PRO A 270 9.33 -0.27 -20.77
C PRO A 270 9.48 -1.11 -19.49
N TYR A 271 8.54 -2.01 -19.19
CA TYR A 271 8.55 -2.89 -18.02
C TYR A 271 9.02 -4.32 -18.29
N ALA A 272 9.30 -4.67 -19.55
CA ALA A 272 9.62 -6.06 -19.96
C ALA A 272 10.83 -6.66 -19.22
N GLY A 273 11.80 -5.83 -18.80
CA GLY A 273 12.98 -6.27 -18.05
C GLY A 273 12.76 -6.44 -16.54
N VAL A 274 11.66 -5.94 -15.99
CA VAL A 274 11.46 -5.91 -14.53
C VAL A 274 11.29 -7.32 -13.96
N THR A 275 10.35 -8.09 -14.48
CA THR A 275 10.09 -9.46 -13.97
C THR A 275 11.32 -10.35 -14.03
N PRO A 276 12.04 -10.47 -15.18
CA PRO A 276 13.25 -11.27 -15.25
C PRO A 276 14.35 -10.84 -14.29
N ALA A 277 14.50 -9.52 -14.06
CA ALA A 277 15.50 -9.01 -13.12
C ALA A 277 15.14 -9.41 -11.66
N LEU A 278 13.89 -9.38 -11.29
CA LEU A 278 13.45 -9.82 -9.96
C LEU A 278 13.55 -11.34 -9.79
N GLU A 279 13.29 -12.12 -10.84
CA GLU A 279 13.47 -13.57 -10.83
C GLU A 279 14.96 -13.93 -10.68
N ALA A 280 15.87 -13.17 -11.27
CA ALA A 280 17.31 -13.35 -11.09
C ALA A 280 17.77 -13.13 -9.63
N LEU A 281 17.01 -12.39 -8.83
CA LEU A 281 17.23 -12.21 -7.38
C LEU A 281 16.62 -13.34 -6.54
N GLY A 282 15.93 -14.30 -7.16
CA GLY A 282 15.33 -15.45 -6.47
C GLY A 282 13.82 -15.35 -6.23
N ALA A 283 13.16 -14.30 -6.71
CA ALA A 283 11.70 -14.27 -6.75
C ALA A 283 11.19 -15.23 -7.85
N ARG A 284 9.92 -15.61 -7.77
CA ARG A 284 9.26 -16.48 -8.76
C ARG A 284 7.98 -15.86 -9.26
N TRP A 285 7.80 -15.85 -10.58
CA TRP A 285 6.50 -15.51 -11.13
C TRP A 285 5.50 -16.63 -10.86
N LEU A 286 4.39 -16.29 -10.22
CA LEU A 286 3.31 -17.22 -9.98
C LEU A 286 2.27 -17.07 -11.10
N LYS A 287 2.19 -18.10 -11.96
CA LYS A 287 1.19 -18.13 -13.02
C LYS A 287 -0.19 -18.39 -12.42
N VAL A 288 -1.07 -17.41 -12.51
CA VAL A 288 -2.46 -17.52 -12.05
C VAL A 288 -3.36 -17.72 -13.25
N ASP A 289 -4.06 -18.85 -13.30
CA ASP A 289 -5.04 -19.14 -14.33
C ASP A 289 -6.39 -18.48 -13.92
N VAL A 290 -6.52 -17.19 -14.23
CA VAL A 290 -7.69 -16.39 -13.86
C VAL A 290 -8.88 -16.74 -14.74
N PRO A 291 -10.07 -17.03 -14.17
CA PRO A 291 -11.27 -17.21 -14.97
C PRO A 291 -11.64 -15.90 -15.70
N PRO A 292 -12.40 -15.96 -16.78
CA PRO A 292 -12.88 -14.76 -17.46
C PRO A 292 -13.56 -13.81 -16.49
N LEU A 293 -13.13 -12.54 -16.48
CA LEU A 293 -13.72 -11.50 -15.66
C LEU A 293 -14.53 -10.55 -16.54
N GLU A 294 -15.80 -10.39 -16.17
CA GLU A 294 -16.75 -9.53 -16.84
C GLU A 294 -16.70 -8.10 -16.26
N PRO A 295 -17.29 -7.09 -16.93
CA PRO A 295 -17.28 -5.70 -16.44
C PRO A 295 -17.79 -5.51 -15.01
N ASP A 296 -18.75 -6.34 -14.59
CA ASP A 296 -19.33 -6.31 -13.24
C ASP A 296 -18.40 -6.85 -12.14
N HIS A 297 -17.24 -7.39 -12.51
CA HIS A 297 -16.15 -7.76 -11.60
C HIS A 297 -15.17 -6.63 -11.31
N PHE A 298 -15.37 -5.46 -11.92
CA PHE A 298 -14.47 -4.31 -11.77
C PHE A 298 -15.18 -3.13 -11.09
N ALA A 299 -14.43 -2.40 -10.29
CA ALA A 299 -14.85 -1.12 -9.72
C ALA A 299 -14.49 0.04 -10.65
N ASP A 300 -13.37 -0.07 -11.33
CA ASP A 300 -12.85 0.77 -12.39
C ASP A 300 -11.85 -0.08 -13.23
N PRO A 301 -11.30 0.44 -14.36
CA PRO A 301 -10.41 -0.37 -15.21
C PRO A 301 -9.17 -0.93 -14.51
N GLY A 302 -8.73 -0.30 -13.42
CA GLY A 302 -7.53 -0.69 -12.66
C GLY A 302 -7.81 -1.51 -11.41
N HIS A 303 -9.06 -1.58 -10.95
CA HIS A 303 -9.39 -2.21 -9.67
C HIS A 303 -10.54 -3.20 -9.79
N LEU A 304 -10.33 -4.37 -9.23
CA LEU A 304 -11.39 -5.35 -9.01
C LEU A 304 -12.37 -4.84 -7.93
N ASN A 305 -13.65 -5.15 -8.09
CA ASN A 305 -14.60 -5.07 -6.99
C ASN A 305 -14.54 -6.34 -6.12
N ASP A 306 -15.37 -6.41 -5.09
CA ASP A 306 -15.35 -7.54 -4.14
C ASP A 306 -15.60 -8.91 -4.83
N GLY A 307 -16.48 -8.96 -5.81
CA GLY A 307 -16.75 -10.18 -6.61
C GLY A 307 -15.53 -10.62 -7.42
N GLY A 308 -14.95 -9.69 -8.18
CA GLY A 308 -13.75 -9.95 -8.98
C GLY A 308 -12.54 -10.32 -8.13
N ALA A 309 -12.36 -9.62 -6.99
CA ALA A 309 -11.29 -9.90 -6.05
C ALA A 309 -11.36 -11.32 -5.49
N ARG A 310 -12.55 -11.79 -5.12
CA ARG A 310 -12.74 -13.16 -4.63
C ARG A 310 -12.48 -14.22 -5.68
N LEU A 311 -12.93 -14.00 -6.93
CA LEU A 311 -12.65 -14.90 -8.05
C LEU A 311 -11.13 -14.98 -8.32
N TYR A 312 -10.47 -13.83 -8.43
CA TYR A 312 -9.03 -13.78 -8.62
C TYR A 312 -8.27 -14.43 -7.45
N SER A 313 -8.65 -14.15 -6.21
CA SER A 313 -8.00 -14.71 -5.03
C SER A 313 -8.15 -16.23 -4.95
N ALA A 314 -9.27 -16.78 -5.38
CA ALA A 314 -9.45 -18.23 -5.45
C ALA A 314 -8.49 -18.86 -6.49
N ALA A 315 -8.36 -18.27 -7.68
CA ALA A 315 -7.40 -18.72 -8.69
C ALA A 315 -5.95 -18.61 -8.18
N LEU A 316 -5.63 -17.50 -7.50
CA LEU A 316 -4.33 -17.26 -6.87
C LEU A 316 -4.01 -18.31 -5.80
N GLY A 317 -4.98 -18.65 -4.95
CA GLY A 317 -4.82 -19.69 -3.91
C GLY A 317 -4.50 -21.07 -4.50
N GLN A 318 -5.15 -21.45 -5.61
CA GLN A 318 -4.85 -22.68 -6.32
C GLN A 318 -3.43 -22.66 -6.93
N ALA A 319 -3.03 -21.53 -7.52
CA ALA A 319 -1.70 -21.37 -8.09
C ALA A 319 -0.62 -21.45 -7.00
N TRP A 320 -0.78 -20.72 -5.89
CA TRP A 320 0.15 -20.74 -4.76
C TRP A 320 0.27 -22.14 -4.16
N ARG A 321 -0.82 -22.89 -3.99
CA ARG A 321 -0.79 -24.27 -3.51
C ARG A 321 0.02 -25.18 -4.42
N LYS A 322 -0.17 -25.05 -5.74
CA LYS A 322 0.59 -25.85 -6.73
C LYS A 322 2.09 -25.54 -6.68
N ASP A 323 2.47 -24.29 -6.44
CA ASP A 323 3.89 -23.90 -6.33
C ASP A 323 4.50 -24.36 -5.00
N ALA A 324 3.78 -24.29 -3.90
CA ALA A 324 4.23 -24.74 -2.59
C ALA A 324 4.42 -26.27 -2.50
N ALA A 325 3.84 -27.04 -3.41
CA ALA A 325 4.01 -28.49 -3.51
C ALA A 325 5.23 -28.95 -4.33
N ARG A 326 5.95 -28.02 -4.95
CA ARG A 326 7.19 -28.24 -5.74
C ARG A 326 8.42 -28.00 -4.91
#